data_bb916dcace4dcaf5d74febd045dd4793
#
_entry.id   bb916dcace4dcaf5d74febd045dd4793
#
_cell.length_a   1.000
_cell.length_b   1.000
_cell.length_c   1.000
_cell.angle_alpha   90.00
_cell.angle_beta   90.00
_cell.angle_gamma   90.00
#
_symmetry.space_group_name_H-M   'P 1'
#
loop_
_entity.id
_entity.type
_entity.pdbx_description
1 polymer ?
#
loop_
_entity_poly.entity_id
_entity_poly.type
_entity_poly.pdbx_seq_one_letter_code
_entity_poly.pdbx_strand_id
1 'polypeptide(L)'
;MSATTIVSATTLAALHPGDTATIVSIHAEEALHLRLLALGFRTGKQVEMIRKASFSGPLQVRISTTDVMLRRAEAAKIKVLKT
;
A
#
# COMPACT_ATOMS: atom_id res chain seq x y z
N MET A 1 -5.84 -13.02 30.25
CA MET A 1 -4.89 -12.86 29.16
C MET A 1 -5.56 -12.12 28.01
N SER A 2 -4.95 -11.07 27.60
CA SER A 2 -5.48 -10.34 26.48
C SER A 2 -5.33 -11.15 25.20
N ALA A 3 -6.34 -11.11 24.37
CA ALA A 3 -6.25 -11.68 23.06
C ALA A 3 -5.13 -10.95 22.31
N THR A 4 -4.15 -11.68 21.87
CA THR A 4 -3.12 -11.10 21.05
C THR A 4 -3.67 -10.92 19.65
N THR A 5 -3.92 -9.68 19.29
CA THR A 5 -4.27 -9.39 17.91
C THR A 5 -2.99 -9.46 17.10
N ILE A 6 -2.89 -10.49 16.28
CA ILE A 6 -1.74 -10.56 15.40
C ILE A 6 -2.00 -9.59 14.26
N VAL A 7 -1.29 -8.47 14.30
CA VAL A 7 -1.34 -7.51 13.23
C VAL A 7 -0.13 -7.77 12.36
N SER A 8 -0.35 -8.30 11.18
CA SER A 8 0.75 -8.60 10.26
C SER A 8 1.11 -7.37 9.47
N ALA A 9 2.32 -6.86 9.71
CA ALA A 9 2.88 -5.85 8.83
C ALA A 9 3.27 -6.53 7.52
N THR A 10 2.88 -5.91 6.43
CA THR A 10 3.22 -6.40 5.11
C THR A 10 3.47 -5.20 4.20
N THR A 11 3.66 -5.43 2.92
CA THR A 11 3.81 -4.33 1.97
C THR A 11 2.54 -4.19 1.14
N LEU A 12 2.37 -3.01 0.57
CA LEU A 12 1.23 -2.77 -0.32
C LEU A 12 1.24 -3.77 -1.48
N ALA A 13 2.42 -4.14 -1.97
CA ALA A 13 2.53 -5.09 -3.08
C ALA A 13 2.03 -6.48 -2.72
N ALA A 14 2.00 -6.82 -1.45
CA ALA A 14 1.57 -8.15 -1.00
C ALA A 14 0.06 -8.26 -0.81
N LEU A 15 -0.68 -7.17 -0.87
CA LEU A 15 -2.13 -7.21 -0.74
C LEU A 15 -2.76 -7.89 -1.96
N HIS A 16 -3.88 -8.55 -1.73
CA HIS A 16 -4.68 -9.14 -2.80
C HIS A 16 -5.84 -8.20 -3.15
N PRO A 17 -6.39 -8.30 -4.37
CA PRO A 17 -7.56 -7.50 -4.73
C PRO A 17 -8.67 -7.63 -3.70
N GLY A 18 -9.20 -6.49 -3.27
CA GLY A 18 -10.22 -6.43 -2.22
C GLY A 18 -9.66 -6.20 -0.83
N ASP A 19 -8.37 -6.41 -0.61
CA ASP A 19 -7.76 -6.17 0.70
C ASP A 19 -7.65 -4.69 0.96
N THR A 20 -7.88 -4.32 2.23
CA THR A 20 -7.67 -2.95 2.71
C THR A 20 -6.57 -2.97 3.77
N ALA A 21 -5.89 -1.85 3.91
CA ALA A 21 -4.80 -1.74 4.87
C ALA A 21 -4.54 -0.28 5.19
N THR A 22 -3.81 -0.04 6.28
CA THR A 22 -3.40 1.29 6.70
C THR A 22 -1.90 1.44 6.50
N ILE A 23 -1.48 2.52 5.88
CA ILE A 23 -0.07 2.81 5.65
C ILE A 23 0.60 3.14 6.97
N VAL A 24 1.69 2.41 7.29
CA VAL A 24 2.43 2.65 8.54
C VAL A 24 3.80 3.25 8.30
N SER A 25 4.41 3.01 7.14
CA SER A 25 5.68 3.65 6.79
C SER A 25 5.95 3.53 5.30
N ILE A 26 6.76 4.44 4.79
CA ILE A 26 7.15 4.44 3.38
C ILE A 26 8.68 4.46 3.34
N HIS A 27 9.27 3.45 2.73
CA HIS A 27 10.72 3.25 2.68
C HIS A 27 11.24 3.51 1.28
N ALA A 28 11.04 4.71 0.79
CA ALA A 28 11.41 5.10 -0.57
C ALA A 28 12.48 6.18 -0.54
N GLU A 29 13.29 6.21 -1.57
CA GLU A 29 14.20 7.32 -1.77
C GLU A 29 13.42 8.61 -1.98
N GLU A 30 14.13 9.76 -1.86
CA GLU A 30 13.46 11.04 -1.80
C GLU A 30 12.53 11.31 -2.99
N ALA A 31 13.00 11.07 -4.20
CA ALA A 31 12.19 11.36 -5.39
C ALA A 31 10.90 10.56 -5.41
N LEU A 32 10.99 9.27 -5.12
CA LEU A 32 9.80 8.42 -5.08
C LEU A 32 8.91 8.79 -3.90
N HIS A 33 9.51 9.07 -2.75
CA HIS A 33 8.75 9.46 -1.55
C HIS A 33 7.91 10.70 -1.82
N LEU A 34 8.51 11.74 -2.42
CA LEU A 34 7.79 12.96 -2.74
C LEU A 34 6.66 12.70 -3.72
N ARG A 35 6.89 11.86 -4.72
CA ARG A 35 5.85 11.51 -5.68
C ARG A 35 4.70 10.78 -5.00
N LEU A 36 5.02 9.84 -4.11
CA LEU A 36 3.98 9.10 -3.39
C LEU A 36 3.18 10.03 -2.49
N LEU A 37 3.84 10.96 -1.80
CA LEU A 37 3.14 11.95 -0.99
C LEU A 37 2.20 12.81 -1.84
N ALA A 38 2.66 13.21 -3.02
CA ALA A 38 1.83 14.01 -3.93
C ALA A 38 0.60 13.25 -4.40
N LEU A 39 0.69 11.92 -4.48
CA LEU A 39 -0.43 11.06 -4.86
C LEU A 39 -1.35 10.76 -3.67
N GLY A 40 -0.97 11.16 -2.47
CA GLY A 40 -1.78 10.96 -1.27
C GLY A 40 -1.33 9.83 -0.36
N PHE A 41 -0.25 9.13 -0.70
CA PHE A 41 0.25 8.03 0.13
C PHE A 41 1.04 8.60 1.30
N ARG A 42 0.48 8.48 2.49
CA ARG A 42 1.13 8.93 3.72
C ARG A 42 0.72 8.05 4.88
N THR A 43 1.53 8.04 5.91
CA THR A 43 1.26 7.27 7.12
C THR A 43 -0.12 7.61 7.68
N GLY A 44 -0.86 6.58 8.04
CA GLY A 44 -2.21 6.72 8.59
C GLY A 44 -3.32 6.66 7.56
N LYS A 45 -3.00 6.75 6.28
CA LYS A 45 -4.01 6.65 5.23
C LYS A 45 -4.39 5.20 4.97
N GLN A 46 -5.67 4.98 4.70
CA GLN A 46 -6.16 3.66 4.32
C GLN A 46 -6.09 3.49 2.81
N VAL A 47 -5.70 2.31 2.38
CA VAL A 47 -5.60 1.98 0.97
C VAL A 47 -6.36 0.69 0.69
N GLU A 48 -6.80 0.54 -0.54
CA GLU A 48 -7.44 -0.69 -0.99
C GLU A 48 -6.78 -1.17 -2.27
N MET A 49 -6.44 -2.46 -2.32
CA MET A 49 -5.94 -3.05 -3.56
C MET A 49 -7.13 -3.35 -4.47
N ILE A 50 -7.16 -2.72 -5.63
CA ILE A 50 -8.25 -2.88 -6.59
C ILE A 50 -7.95 -3.98 -7.58
N ARG A 51 -6.73 -3.95 -8.15
CA ARG A 51 -6.35 -4.89 -9.21
C ARG A 51 -4.85 -5.09 -9.21
N LYS A 52 -4.43 -6.31 -9.51
CA LYS A 52 -3.03 -6.65 -9.72
C LYS A 52 -2.92 -7.23 -11.13
N ALA A 53 -2.11 -6.59 -11.97
CA ALA A 53 -1.88 -7.12 -13.30
C ALA A 53 -1.05 -8.40 -13.22
N SER A 54 -1.25 -9.30 -14.19
CA SER A 54 -0.51 -10.55 -14.25
C SER A 54 0.96 -10.31 -14.56
N PHE A 55 1.79 -11.31 -14.26
CA PHE A 55 3.21 -11.33 -14.62
C PHE A 55 3.99 -10.12 -14.09
N SER A 56 3.77 -9.80 -12.80
CA SER A 56 4.47 -8.70 -12.13
C SER A 56 4.18 -7.32 -12.74
N GLY A 57 3.03 -7.18 -13.39
CA GLY A 57 2.60 -5.90 -13.92
C GLY A 57 2.18 -4.92 -12.85
N PRO A 58 1.69 -3.74 -13.25
CA PRO A 58 1.34 -2.68 -12.30
C PRO A 58 0.15 -3.06 -11.42
N LEU A 59 0.05 -2.35 -10.30
CA LEU A 59 -1.03 -2.51 -9.34
C LEU A 59 -1.93 -1.29 -9.41
N GLN A 60 -3.23 -1.51 -9.30
CA GLN A 60 -4.19 -0.41 -9.17
C GLN A 60 -4.62 -0.35 -7.71
N VAL A 61 -4.37 0.77 -7.08
CA VAL A 61 -4.64 0.99 -5.66
C VAL A 61 -5.56 2.19 -5.51
N ARG A 62 -6.54 2.05 -4.63
CA ARG A 62 -7.42 3.19 -4.31
C ARG A 62 -6.99 3.80 -2.99
N ILE A 63 -6.75 5.10 -3.01
CA ILE A 63 -6.47 5.88 -1.82
C ILE A 63 -7.46 7.06 -1.79
N SER A 64 -8.22 7.16 -0.71
CA SER A 64 -9.39 8.06 -0.65
C SER A 64 -10.33 7.75 -1.81
N THR A 65 -10.58 8.69 -2.71
CA THR A 65 -11.44 8.47 -3.87
C THR A 65 -10.65 8.38 -5.18
N THR A 66 -9.33 8.24 -5.06
CA THR A 66 -8.44 8.29 -6.23
C THR A 66 -7.84 6.92 -6.48
N ASP A 67 -7.91 6.45 -7.71
CA ASP A 67 -7.23 5.24 -8.12
C ASP A 67 -5.88 5.61 -8.72
N VAL A 68 -4.85 4.93 -8.26
CA VAL A 68 -3.47 5.20 -8.66
C VAL A 68 -2.84 3.91 -9.15
N MET A 69 -2.10 4.01 -10.26
CA MET A 69 -1.33 2.88 -10.75
C MET A 69 0.09 2.97 -10.21
N LEU A 70 0.52 1.91 -9.55
CA LEU A 70 1.88 1.83 -9.02
C LEU A 70 2.60 0.64 -9.64
N ARG A 71 3.89 0.79 -9.83
CA ARG A 71 4.73 -0.36 -10.16
C ARG A 71 4.85 -1.23 -8.92
N ARG A 72 4.98 -2.54 -9.14
CA ARG A 72 5.09 -3.48 -8.02
C ARG A 72 6.27 -3.13 -7.11
N ALA A 73 7.41 -2.74 -7.69
CA ALA A 73 8.57 -2.35 -6.92
C ALA A 73 8.31 -1.11 -6.05
N GLU A 74 7.49 -0.19 -6.53
CA GLU A 74 7.14 1.00 -5.76
C GLU A 74 6.22 0.64 -4.60
N ALA A 75 5.24 -0.19 -4.86
CA ALA A 75 4.31 -0.64 -3.82
C ALA A 75 5.03 -1.46 -2.74
N ALA A 76 6.09 -2.17 -3.10
CA ALA A 76 6.87 -2.95 -2.15
C ALA A 76 7.58 -2.09 -1.10
N LYS A 77 7.71 -0.79 -1.35
CA LYS A 77 8.36 0.13 -0.42
C LYS A 77 7.38 0.78 0.54
N ILE A 78 6.11 0.47 0.42
CA ILE A 78 5.08 1.01 1.31
C ILE A 78 4.67 -0.08 2.27
N LYS A 79 4.97 0.12 3.55
CA LYS A 79 4.58 -0.81 4.60
C LYS A 79 3.17 -0.50 5.07
N VAL A 80 2.37 -1.54 5.22
CA VAL A 80 0.97 -1.42 5.62
C VAL A 80 0.62 -2.44 6.69
N LEU A 81 -0.43 -2.15 7.41
CA LEU A 81 -1.08 -3.10 8.32
C LEU A 81 -2.42 -3.45 7.69
N LYS A 82 -2.60 -4.73 7.39
CA LYS A 82 -3.84 -5.20 6.79
C LYS A 82 -4.99 -5.07 7.80
N THR A 83 -6.09 -4.53 7.34
CA THR A 83 -7.28 -4.32 8.18
C THR A 83 -8.45 -5.19 7.77
#